data_a5100fc57bcdce5d2b30af198c2b5821
#
_entry.id   a5100fc57bcdce5d2b30af198c2b5821
#
_cell.length_a   1.000
_cell.length_b   1.000
_cell.length_c   1.000
_cell.angle_alpha   90.00
_cell.angle_beta   90.00
_cell.angle_gamma   90.00
#
_symmetry.space_group_name_H-M   'P 1'
#
loop_
_entity.id
_entity.type
_entity.pdbx_description
1 polymer ?
#
loop_
_entity_poly.entity_id
_entity_poly.type
_entity_poly.pdbx_seq_one_letter_code
_entity_poly.pdbx_strand_id
1 'polypeptide(L)'
;NIFSKQLSMDSHENRLMTGLPQVLQSPLRELPRNLDNFLVDNSPFRYQFVLVNAGLDYALFGTSQSDQVLPGKDGWLFYKDGPNAAQPMANYQGLAELNDSADTLAEASAGLQILSDKLAENGCTLVLDLTPSKDRIYREYMPDGYPIVNEENRTDLLAAYLQSHTTVPVVWRYDMLRSQARQNADRLLYYKTDTHWNAVGALI
;
A
#
# COMPACT_ATOMS: atom_id res chain seq x y z
N ASN A 1 15.13 2.15 34.66
CA ASN A 1 14.26 1.16 35.31
C ASN A 1 13.82 0.16 34.24
N ILE A 2 14.54 -0.98 34.16
CA ILE A 2 14.34 -2.01 33.11
C ILE A 2 12.97 -2.68 33.24
N PHE A 3 12.33 -2.57 34.39
CA PHE A 3 11.08 -3.25 34.74
C PHE A 3 9.80 -2.49 34.36
N SER A 4 9.89 -1.24 33.92
CA SER A 4 8.72 -0.40 33.62
C SER A 4 8.63 -0.02 32.14
N LYS A 5 9.36 -0.67 31.24
CA LYS A 5 9.20 -0.42 29.80
C LYS A 5 7.84 -0.99 29.38
N GLN A 6 6.85 -0.11 29.27
CA GLN A 6 5.63 -0.40 28.52
C GLN A 6 6.02 -0.99 27.17
N LEU A 7 5.24 -1.97 26.68
CA LEU A 7 5.33 -2.52 25.34
C LEU A 7 5.58 -1.38 24.34
N SER A 8 6.80 -1.25 23.85
CA SER A 8 7.13 -0.28 22.83
C SER A 8 6.85 -0.91 21.48
N MET A 9 6.06 -0.23 20.69
CA MET A 9 5.89 -0.56 19.28
C MET A 9 7.19 -0.17 18.56
N ASP A 10 7.83 -1.11 17.88
CA ASP A 10 8.95 -0.77 17.02
C ASP A 10 8.38 -0.05 15.79
N SER A 11 8.76 1.22 15.63
CA SER A 11 8.31 2.04 14.49
C SER A 11 8.85 1.56 13.14
N HIS A 12 9.93 0.77 13.15
CA HIS A 12 10.55 0.24 11.94
C HIS A 12 9.92 -1.09 11.48
N GLU A 13 9.44 -1.91 12.43
CA GLU A 13 8.85 -3.21 12.13
C GLU A 13 7.32 -3.23 12.31
N ASN A 14 6.75 -2.16 12.81
CA ASN A 14 5.31 -2.00 13.05
C ASN A 14 4.70 -3.15 13.88
N ARG A 15 5.46 -3.69 14.85
CA ARG A 15 5.05 -4.76 15.75
C ARG A 15 5.39 -4.46 17.21
N LEU A 16 4.69 -5.11 18.11
CA LEU A 16 4.96 -5.04 19.54
C LEU A 16 6.18 -5.90 19.89
N MET A 17 7.13 -5.30 20.62
CA MET A 17 8.31 -6.02 21.12
C MET A 17 7.98 -6.82 22.37
N THR A 18 8.59 -8.00 22.50
CA THR A 18 8.39 -8.87 23.66
C THR A 18 9.07 -8.26 24.89
N GLY A 19 8.28 -7.96 25.92
CA GLY A 19 8.77 -7.45 27.19
C GLY A 19 9.06 -8.56 28.22
N LEU A 20 9.91 -8.28 29.22
CA LEU A 20 10.21 -9.19 30.31
C LEU A 20 8.95 -9.67 31.07
N PRO A 21 7.92 -8.84 31.34
CA PRO A 21 6.69 -9.30 31.98
C PRO A 21 5.97 -10.41 31.22
N GLN A 22 5.98 -10.39 29.89
CA GLN A 22 5.37 -11.41 29.04
C GLN A 22 6.09 -12.76 29.19
N VAL A 23 7.43 -12.73 29.27
CA VAL A 23 8.23 -13.93 29.49
C VAL A 23 7.91 -14.54 30.86
N LEU A 24 7.90 -13.74 31.92
CA LEU A 24 7.68 -14.20 33.28
C LEU A 24 6.26 -14.72 33.55
N GLN A 25 5.27 -14.26 32.77
CA GLN A 25 3.88 -14.69 32.87
C GLN A 25 3.52 -15.80 31.89
N SER A 26 4.48 -16.27 31.09
CA SER A 26 4.26 -17.31 30.09
C SER A 26 4.01 -18.67 30.71
N PRO A 27 3.08 -19.47 30.13
CA PRO A 27 3.01 -20.90 30.44
C PRO A 27 4.36 -21.59 30.15
N LEU A 28 4.71 -22.60 30.95
CA LEU A 28 5.97 -23.35 30.82
C LEU A 28 6.25 -23.84 29.40
N ARG A 29 5.20 -24.18 28.64
CA ARG A 29 5.30 -24.63 27.24
C ARG A 29 5.77 -23.53 26.30
N GLU A 30 5.42 -22.28 26.57
CA GLU A 30 5.71 -21.13 25.72
C GLU A 30 6.94 -20.34 26.19
N LEU A 31 7.42 -20.63 27.40
CA LEU A 31 8.52 -19.93 28.01
C LEU A 31 9.80 -19.89 27.14
N PRO A 32 10.26 -21.01 26.53
CA PRO A 32 11.45 -20.99 25.69
C PRO A 32 11.30 -20.02 24.49
N ARG A 33 10.17 -20.07 23.82
CA ARG A 33 9.88 -19.22 22.67
C ARG A 33 9.81 -17.74 23.06
N ASN A 34 9.15 -17.44 24.17
CA ASN A 34 8.98 -16.05 24.62
C ASN A 34 10.30 -15.49 25.18
N LEU A 35 11.15 -16.32 25.77
CA LEU A 35 12.49 -15.94 26.17
C LEU A 35 13.38 -15.65 24.96
N ASP A 36 13.32 -16.49 23.93
CA ASP A 36 14.05 -16.28 22.67
C ASP A 36 13.62 -14.97 22.00
N ASN A 37 12.32 -14.76 21.84
CA ASN A 37 11.77 -13.50 21.32
C ASN A 37 12.23 -12.29 22.14
N PHE A 38 12.22 -12.38 23.47
CA PHE A 38 12.69 -11.31 24.34
C PHE A 38 14.18 -11.00 24.10
N LEU A 39 15.04 -12.02 24.04
CA LEU A 39 16.47 -11.84 23.79
C LEU A 39 16.74 -11.21 22.41
N VAL A 40 16.04 -11.69 21.40
CA VAL A 40 16.13 -11.12 20.05
C VAL A 40 15.64 -9.68 20.02
N ASP A 41 14.49 -9.38 20.61
CA ASP A 41 13.87 -8.05 20.59
C ASP A 41 14.65 -7.01 21.40
N ASN A 42 15.38 -7.43 22.41
CA ASN A 42 16.15 -6.53 23.28
C ASN A 42 17.66 -6.57 23.00
N SER A 43 18.10 -7.22 21.92
CA SER A 43 19.50 -7.20 21.48
C SER A 43 19.91 -5.79 21.06
N PRO A 44 21.03 -5.24 21.57
CA PRO A 44 21.47 -3.89 21.22
C PRO A 44 21.89 -3.74 19.74
N PHE A 45 22.22 -4.84 19.07
CA PHE A 45 22.64 -4.85 17.66
C PHE A 45 21.56 -5.39 16.71
N ARG A 46 20.34 -5.63 17.21
CA ARG A 46 19.26 -6.22 16.43
C ARG A 46 19.00 -5.46 15.13
N TYR A 47 18.86 -4.14 15.23
CA TYR A 47 18.57 -3.29 14.06
C TYR A 47 19.66 -3.41 12.99
N GLN A 48 20.94 -3.40 13.40
CA GLN A 48 22.06 -3.56 12.48
C GLN A 48 22.05 -4.92 11.77
N PHE A 49 21.75 -5.99 12.52
CA PHE A 49 21.64 -7.33 11.92
C PHE A 49 20.46 -7.43 10.97
N VAL A 50 19.32 -6.85 11.29
CA VAL A 50 18.16 -6.80 10.39
C VAL A 50 18.50 -6.04 9.11
N LEU A 51 19.17 -4.88 9.21
CA LEU A 51 19.58 -4.12 8.02
C LEU A 51 20.60 -4.86 7.16
N VAL A 52 21.61 -5.50 7.78
CA VAL A 52 22.62 -6.29 7.06
C VAL A 52 21.96 -7.47 6.35
N ASN A 53 21.09 -8.20 7.04
CA ASN A 53 20.38 -9.33 6.45
C ASN A 53 19.48 -8.90 5.31
N ALA A 54 18.67 -7.85 5.50
CA ALA A 54 17.83 -7.30 4.44
C ALA A 54 18.65 -6.80 3.24
N GLY A 55 19.79 -6.17 3.50
CA GLY A 55 20.72 -5.73 2.46
C GLY A 55 21.34 -6.89 1.68
N LEU A 56 21.70 -7.98 2.34
CA LEU A 56 22.22 -9.19 1.71
C LEU A 56 21.13 -9.89 0.85
N ASP A 57 19.93 -10.04 1.38
CA ASP A 57 18.82 -10.64 0.63
C ASP A 57 18.49 -9.83 -0.64
N TYR A 58 18.50 -8.50 -0.52
CA TYR A 58 18.29 -7.64 -1.68
C TYR A 58 19.44 -7.73 -2.68
N ALA A 59 20.69 -7.70 -2.20
CA ALA A 59 21.89 -7.73 -3.07
C ALA A 59 22.09 -9.08 -3.78
N LEU A 60 21.77 -10.19 -3.11
CA LEU A 60 22.01 -11.54 -3.63
C LEU A 60 20.81 -12.09 -4.42
N PHE A 61 19.60 -11.76 -4.00
CA PHE A 61 18.36 -12.39 -4.51
C PHE A 61 17.36 -11.39 -5.09
N GLY A 62 17.57 -10.08 -4.92
CA GLY A 62 16.61 -9.05 -5.35
C GLY A 62 15.28 -9.10 -4.58
N THR A 63 15.25 -9.74 -3.41
CA THR A 63 14.04 -9.97 -2.62
C THR A 63 13.98 -9.04 -1.40
N SER A 64 12.77 -8.78 -0.93
CA SER A 64 12.54 -8.10 0.35
C SER A 64 12.11 -9.12 1.40
N GLN A 65 12.57 -8.94 2.63
CA GLN A 65 12.08 -9.71 3.80
C GLN A 65 10.65 -9.29 4.20
N SER A 66 10.18 -8.15 3.75
CA SER A 66 8.81 -7.71 3.98
C SER A 66 7.88 -8.29 2.93
N ASP A 67 6.83 -8.97 3.36
CA ASP A 67 5.76 -9.45 2.48
C ASP A 67 4.99 -8.31 1.80
N GLN A 68 5.10 -7.10 2.34
CA GLN A 68 4.41 -5.92 1.83
C GLN A 68 5.20 -5.14 0.77
N VAL A 69 6.50 -5.40 0.65
CA VAL A 69 7.39 -4.64 -0.24
C VAL A 69 7.87 -5.50 -1.39
N LEU A 70 7.63 -5.03 -2.61
CA LEU A 70 8.11 -5.61 -3.84
C LEU A 70 9.24 -4.73 -4.39
N PRO A 71 10.50 -5.22 -4.38
CA PRO A 71 11.60 -4.55 -5.06
C PRO A 71 11.39 -4.57 -6.57
N GLY A 72 11.45 -3.40 -7.17
CA GLY A 72 11.42 -3.22 -8.62
C GLY A 72 12.80 -2.93 -9.20
N LYS A 73 12.82 -2.54 -10.48
CA LYS A 73 14.03 -2.16 -11.20
C LYS A 73 14.55 -0.80 -10.69
N ASP A 74 15.84 -0.56 -10.84
CA ASP A 74 16.51 0.72 -10.55
C ASP A 74 16.27 1.25 -9.13
N GLY A 75 16.07 0.38 -8.15
CA GLY A 75 15.84 0.74 -6.75
C GLY A 75 14.44 1.31 -6.46
N TRP A 76 13.46 1.07 -7.33
CA TRP A 76 12.06 1.33 -7.04
C TRP A 76 11.53 0.28 -6.06
N LEU A 77 10.66 0.72 -5.15
CA LEU A 77 9.92 -0.17 -4.26
C LEU A 77 8.43 -0.01 -4.51
N PHE A 78 7.72 -1.12 -4.62
CA PHE A 78 6.27 -1.15 -4.83
C PHE A 78 5.58 -1.86 -3.66
N TYR A 79 4.29 -1.62 -3.53
CA TYR A 79 3.47 -2.27 -2.52
C TYR A 79 2.94 -3.59 -3.08
N LYS A 80 3.29 -4.70 -2.43
CA LYS A 80 2.95 -6.05 -2.90
C LYS A 80 1.65 -6.56 -2.33
N ASP A 81 1.55 -6.59 -1.01
CA ASP A 81 0.39 -7.09 -0.29
C ASP A 81 0.06 -6.17 0.88
N GLY A 82 -1.19 -6.13 1.29
CA GLY A 82 -1.66 -5.29 2.36
C GLY A 82 -2.63 -5.97 3.30
N PRO A 83 -2.84 -5.40 4.48
CA PRO A 83 -3.94 -5.80 5.33
C PRO A 83 -5.27 -5.62 4.57
N ASN A 84 -6.26 -6.44 4.87
CA ASN A 84 -7.60 -6.38 4.29
C ASN A 84 -7.74 -6.84 2.84
N ALA A 85 -6.94 -7.79 2.39
CA ALA A 85 -7.05 -8.42 1.08
C ALA A 85 -7.09 -7.42 -0.12
N ALA A 86 -6.37 -6.30 -0.01
CA ALA A 86 -6.38 -5.24 -1.02
C ALA A 86 -5.85 -5.69 -2.40
N GLN A 87 -5.18 -6.81 -2.50
CA GLN A 87 -4.67 -7.45 -3.73
C GLN A 87 -4.03 -6.46 -4.72
N PRO A 88 -3.06 -5.63 -4.30
CA PRO A 88 -2.51 -4.59 -5.16
C PRO A 88 -1.85 -5.16 -6.42
N MET A 89 -1.18 -6.32 -6.33
CA MET A 89 -0.54 -6.93 -7.49
C MET A 89 -1.54 -7.54 -8.46
N ALA A 90 -2.60 -8.17 -7.97
CA ALA A 90 -3.68 -8.63 -8.85
C ALA A 90 -4.38 -7.46 -9.55
N ASN A 91 -4.57 -6.33 -8.86
CA ASN A 91 -5.10 -5.11 -9.47
C ASN A 91 -4.15 -4.52 -10.52
N TYR A 92 -2.84 -4.47 -10.23
CA TYR A 92 -1.82 -4.03 -11.20
C TYR A 92 -1.84 -4.88 -12.48
N GLN A 93 -1.92 -6.20 -12.33
CA GLN A 93 -1.94 -7.13 -13.46
C GLN A 93 -3.28 -7.15 -14.22
N GLY A 94 -4.31 -6.49 -13.71
CA GLY A 94 -5.67 -6.56 -14.26
C GLY A 94 -6.37 -7.89 -14.00
N LEU A 95 -5.96 -8.61 -12.93
CA LEU A 95 -6.54 -9.88 -12.50
C LEU A 95 -7.54 -9.71 -11.33
N ALA A 96 -7.51 -8.56 -10.65
CA ALA A 96 -8.47 -8.27 -9.59
C ALA A 96 -9.82 -7.94 -10.19
N GLU A 97 -10.81 -8.75 -9.85
CA GLU A 97 -12.19 -8.51 -10.24
C GLU A 97 -12.79 -7.36 -9.41
N LEU A 98 -13.77 -6.68 -9.97
CA LEU A 98 -14.67 -5.80 -9.23
C LEU A 98 -15.68 -6.72 -8.51
N ASN A 99 -15.21 -7.37 -7.43
CA ASN A 99 -15.94 -8.43 -6.72
C ASN A 99 -17.11 -7.94 -5.87
N ASP A 100 -17.40 -6.65 -5.93
CA ASP A 100 -18.59 -6.14 -5.26
C ASP A 100 -19.81 -6.63 -6.03
N SER A 101 -20.81 -7.13 -5.30
CA SER A 101 -22.08 -7.47 -5.93
C SER A 101 -22.63 -6.23 -6.64
N ALA A 102 -23.38 -6.44 -7.71
CA ALA A 102 -24.05 -5.34 -8.40
C ALA A 102 -24.87 -4.46 -7.43
N ASP A 103 -25.39 -5.06 -6.36
CA ASP A 103 -26.12 -4.37 -5.29
C ASP A 103 -25.18 -3.44 -4.50
N THR A 104 -23.98 -3.89 -4.12
CA THR A 104 -23.01 -3.07 -3.37
C THR A 104 -22.55 -1.84 -4.17
N LEU A 105 -22.29 -2.01 -5.46
CA LEU A 105 -21.92 -0.89 -6.33
C LEU A 105 -23.08 0.08 -6.54
N ALA A 106 -24.31 -0.44 -6.69
CA ALA A 106 -25.52 0.38 -6.78
C ALA A 106 -25.77 1.16 -5.49
N GLU A 107 -25.62 0.53 -4.32
CA GLU A 107 -25.74 1.19 -3.01
C GLU A 107 -24.66 2.26 -2.83
N ALA A 108 -23.41 1.98 -3.19
CA ALA A 108 -22.30 2.94 -3.11
C ALA A 108 -22.55 4.15 -4.02
N SER A 109 -22.97 3.93 -5.27
CA SER A 109 -23.28 5.02 -6.19
C SER A 109 -24.49 5.85 -5.75
N ALA A 110 -25.54 5.20 -5.23
CA ALA A 110 -26.69 5.89 -4.66
C ALA A 110 -26.30 6.71 -3.42
N GLY A 111 -25.44 6.17 -2.55
CA GLY A 111 -24.93 6.88 -1.38
C GLY A 111 -24.12 8.12 -1.77
N LEU A 112 -23.26 8.02 -2.78
CA LEU A 112 -22.52 9.16 -3.33
C LEU A 112 -23.46 10.22 -3.92
N GLN A 113 -24.51 9.80 -4.62
CA GLN A 113 -25.51 10.72 -5.18
C GLN A 113 -26.26 11.47 -4.07
N ILE A 114 -26.73 10.75 -3.04
CA ILE A 114 -27.40 11.36 -1.88
C ILE A 114 -26.50 12.38 -1.18
N LEU A 115 -25.23 12.05 -1.01
CA LEU A 115 -24.26 12.97 -0.42
C LEU A 115 -24.06 14.21 -1.29
N SER A 116 -23.94 14.04 -2.60
CA SER A 116 -23.81 15.13 -3.56
C SER A 116 -25.01 16.07 -3.52
N ASP A 117 -26.23 15.51 -3.52
CA ASP A 117 -27.47 16.29 -3.49
C ASP A 117 -27.57 17.10 -2.20
N LYS A 118 -27.24 16.50 -1.04
CA LYS A 118 -27.23 17.21 0.26
C LYS A 118 -26.18 18.32 0.33
N LEU A 119 -25.02 18.11 -0.27
CA LEU A 119 -23.99 19.15 -0.35
C LEU A 119 -24.42 20.30 -1.27
N ALA A 120 -25.09 19.98 -2.36
CA ALA A 120 -25.63 20.97 -3.30
C ALA A 120 -26.69 21.89 -2.67
N GLU A 121 -27.52 21.39 -1.73
CA GLU A 121 -28.47 22.20 -0.94
C GLU A 121 -27.76 23.32 -0.16
N ASN A 122 -26.48 23.13 0.19
CA ASN A 122 -25.63 24.11 0.87
C ASN A 122 -24.64 24.84 -0.05
N GLY A 123 -24.85 24.76 -1.37
CA GLY A 123 -23.99 25.40 -2.38
C GLY A 123 -22.60 24.74 -2.55
N CYS A 124 -22.41 23.51 -2.07
CA CYS A 124 -21.16 22.76 -2.20
C CYS A 124 -21.25 21.74 -3.35
N THR A 125 -20.16 21.59 -4.09
CA THR A 125 -20.03 20.57 -5.14
C THR A 125 -19.14 19.43 -4.64
N LEU A 126 -19.64 18.20 -4.72
CA LEU A 126 -18.86 17.00 -4.49
C LEU A 126 -18.12 16.62 -5.78
N VAL A 127 -16.82 16.36 -5.67
CA VAL A 127 -15.99 15.80 -6.75
C VAL A 127 -15.28 14.57 -6.19
N LEU A 128 -15.34 13.46 -6.89
CA LEU A 128 -14.59 12.25 -6.55
C LEU A 128 -13.32 12.19 -7.41
N ASP A 129 -12.16 12.26 -6.77
CA ASP A 129 -10.87 12.14 -7.42
C ASP A 129 -10.26 10.76 -7.12
N LEU A 130 -10.10 9.95 -8.16
CA LEU A 130 -9.48 8.63 -8.08
C LEU A 130 -8.03 8.71 -8.53
N THR A 131 -7.12 8.33 -7.64
CA THR A 131 -5.68 8.38 -7.91
C THR A 131 -5.18 7.01 -8.32
N PRO A 132 -4.49 6.88 -9.46
CA PRO A 132 -3.88 5.62 -9.87
C PRO A 132 -2.72 5.25 -8.94
N SER A 133 -2.49 3.96 -8.75
CA SER A 133 -1.36 3.46 -7.98
C SER A 133 -0.02 3.69 -8.69
N LYS A 134 1.06 3.77 -7.91
CA LYS A 134 2.42 4.01 -8.41
C LYS A 134 2.88 2.96 -9.42
N ASP A 135 2.54 1.70 -9.19
CA ASP A 135 2.86 0.58 -10.07
C ASP A 135 2.28 0.76 -11.48
N ARG A 136 1.08 1.31 -11.60
CA ARG A 136 0.46 1.62 -12.89
C ARG A 136 1.14 2.80 -13.60
N ILE A 137 1.56 3.81 -12.85
CA ILE A 137 2.21 5.01 -13.40
C ILE A 137 3.64 4.72 -13.82
N TYR A 138 4.38 3.90 -13.08
CA TYR A 138 5.79 3.57 -13.28
C TYR A 138 6.00 2.08 -13.57
N ARG A 139 5.13 1.51 -14.41
CA ARG A 139 5.11 0.07 -14.72
C ARG A 139 6.40 -0.47 -15.34
N GLU A 140 7.21 0.39 -15.99
CA GLU A 140 8.50 0.03 -16.53
C GLU A 140 9.53 -0.38 -15.48
N TYR A 141 9.33 0.07 -14.23
CA TYR A 141 10.19 -0.29 -13.09
C TYR A 141 9.67 -1.49 -12.31
N MET A 142 8.51 -2.04 -12.68
CA MET A 142 8.01 -3.27 -12.09
C MET A 142 8.91 -4.46 -12.46
N PRO A 143 9.08 -5.46 -11.56
CA PRO A 143 9.84 -6.66 -11.89
C PRO A 143 9.10 -7.51 -12.92
N ASP A 144 9.86 -8.24 -13.75
CA ASP A 144 9.33 -9.01 -14.90
C ASP A 144 8.38 -10.16 -14.48
N GLY A 145 8.42 -10.59 -13.21
CA GLY A 145 7.53 -11.62 -12.67
C GLY A 145 6.06 -11.20 -12.55
N TYR A 146 5.72 -9.92 -12.80
CA TYR A 146 4.37 -9.39 -12.71
C TYR A 146 3.93 -8.76 -14.04
N PRO A 147 3.64 -9.56 -15.07
CA PRO A 147 3.17 -9.04 -16.35
C PRO A 147 1.75 -8.47 -16.21
N ILE A 148 1.45 -7.42 -16.96
CA ILE A 148 0.07 -6.95 -17.13
C ILE A 148 -0.65 -7.97 -18.02
N VAL A 149 -1.74 -8.54 -17.54
CA VAL A 149 -2.59 -9.50 -18.21
C VAL A 149 -3.77 -8.81 -18.88
N ASN A 150 -4.33 -7.81 -18.17
CA ASN A 150 -5.40 -6.95 -18.69
C ASN A 150 -5.03 -5.49 -18.44
N GLU A 151 -5.13 -4.66 -19.47
CA GLU A 151 -4.86 -3.22 -19.36
C GLU A 151 -5.95 -2.50 -18.54
N GLU A 152 -7.18 -2.95 -18.58
CA GLU A 152 -8.22 -2.47 -17.66
C GLU A 152 -8.12 -3.21 -16.32
N ASN A 153 -8.01 -2.45 -15.25
CA ASN A 153 -7.99 -2.99 -13.90
C ASN A 153 -9.26 -2.62 -13.12
N ARG A 154 -9.38 -3.15 -11.91
CA ARG A 154 -10.53 -2.90 -11.04
C ARG A 154 -10.83 -1.41 -10.83
N THR A 155 -9.80 -0.55 -10.78
CA THR A 155 -9.99 0.90 -10.57
C THR A 155 -10.52 1.58 -11.84
N ASP A 156 -10.06 1.14 -13.02
CA ASP A 156 -10.61 1.61 -14.30
C ASP A 156 -12.10 1.26 -14.41
N LEU A 157 -12.47 0.02 -14.07
CA LEU A 157 -13.85 -0.45 -14.06
C LEU A 157 -14.72 0.31 -13.06
N LEU A 158 -14.20 0.57 -11.85
CA LEU A 158 -14.90 1.37 -10.85
C LEU A 158 -15.13 2.81 -11.31
N ALA A 159 -14.11 3.44 -11.89
CA ALA A 159 -14.23 4.80 -12.43
C ALA A 159 -15.31 4.87 -13.51
N ALA A 160 -15.29 3.95 -14.47
CA ALA A 160 -16.29 3.87 -15.54
C ALA A 160 -17.71 3.62 -15.00
N TYR A 161 -17.85 2.74 -14.01
CA TYR A 161 -19.11 2.47 -13.37
C TYR A 161 -19.71 3.73 -12.71
N LEU A 162 -18.92 4.40 -11.87
CA LEU A 162 -19.36 5.61 -11.16
C LEU A 162 -19.70 6.75 -12.13
N GLN A 163 -18.91 6.94 -13.19
CA GLN A 163 -19.19 7.93 -14.23
C GLN A 163 -20.53 7.68 -14.95
N SER A 164 -20.94 6.43 -15.07
CA SER A 164 -22.19 6.06 -15.75
C SER A 164 -23.42 5.99 -14.83
N HIS A 165 -23.23 5.88 -13.51
CA HIS A 165 -24.31 5.65 -12.54
C HIS A 165 -24.51 6.79 -11.53
N THR A 166 -23.70 7.85 -11.61
CA THR A 166 -23.87 9.04 -10.76
C THR A 166 -23.74 10.32 -11.58
N THR A 167 -24.27 11.43 -11.06
CA THR A 167 -24.02 12.77 -11.60
C THR A 167 -22.81 13.44 -10.92
N VAL A 168 -22.19 12.77 -9.96
CA VAL A 168 -20.99 13.24 -9.27
C VAL A 168 -19.83 13.28 -10.27
N PRO A 169 -19.12 14.42 -10.43
CA PRO A 169 -17.93 14.45 -11.25
C PRO A 169 -16.87 13.48 -10.71
N VAL A 170 -16.54 12.46 -11.51
CA VAL A 170 -15.49 11.47 -11.20
C VAL A 170 -14.28 11.79 -12.07
N VAL A 171 -13.20 12.17 -11.41
CA VAL A 171 -11.92 12.45 -12.06
C VAL A 171 -11.05 11.20 -11.95
N TRP A 172 -10.70 10.62 -13.10
CA TRP A 172 -9.76 9.51 -13.20
C TRP A 172 -8.52 9.98 -13.93
N ARG A 173 -7.39 10.10 -13.21
CA ARG A 173 -6.18 10.80 -13.67
C ARG A 173 -5.15 9.90 -14.32
N TYR A 174 -5.45 8.65 -14.62
CA TYR A 174 -4.47 7.67 -15.10
C TYR A 174 -3.70 8.15 -16.34
N ASP A 175 -4.39 8.48 -17.41
CA ASP A 175 -3.75 8.84 -18.69
C ASP A 175 -2.89 10.10 -18.55
N MET A 176 -3.39 11.08 -17.82
CA MET A 176 -2.70 12.34 -17.58
C MET A 176 -1.40 12.12 -16.79
N LEU A 177 -1.48 11.45 -15.63
CA LEU A 177 -0.31 11.17 -14.79
C LEU A 177 0.68 10.25 -15.51
N ARG A 178 0.21 9.24 -16.23
CA ARG A 178 1.05 8.33 -17.00
C ARG A 178 1.78 9.07 -18.13
N SER A 179 1.10 9.95 -18.84
CA SER A 179 1.69 10.79 -19.89
C SER A 179 2.77 11.71 -19.30
N GLN A 180 2.47 12.40 -18.21
CA GLN A 180 3.41 13.30 -17.53
C GLN A 180 4.64 12.55 -17.01
N ALA A 181 4.48 11.38 -16.41
CA ALA A 181 5.59 10.57 -15.94
C ALA A 181 6.53 10.13 -17.06
N ARG A 182 5.99 9.84 -18.25
CA ARG A 182 6.78 9.47 -19.43
C ARG A 182 7.51 10.66 -20.08
N GLN A 183 6.89 11.83 -20.11
CA GLN A 183 7.44 13.02 -20.73
C GLN A 183 8.51 13.70 -19.86
N ASN A 184 8.43 13.53 -18.54
CA ASN A 184 9.26 14.25 -17.57
C ASN A 184 9.96 13.25 -16.64
N ALA A 185 10.87 12.43 -17.17
CA ALA A 185 11.56 11.38 -16.41
C ALA A 185 12.37 11.92 -15.21
N ASP A 186 12.88 13.15 -15.30
CA ASP A 186 13.64 13.81 -14.22
C ASP A 186 12.74 14.35 -13.12
N ARG A 187 11.42 14.41 -13.33
CA ARG A 187 10.46 14.98 -12.40
C ARG A 187 9.43 13.93 -11.97
N LEU A 188 9.81 13.14 -10.98
CA LEU A 188 8.96 12.07 -10.48
C LEU A 188 7.66 12.61 -9.87
N LEU A 189 6.56 11.90 -10.10
CA LEU A 189 5.24 12.19 -9.55
C LEU A 189 4.96 11.42 -8.25
N TYR A 190 5.70 10.32 -8.04
CA TYR A 190 5.64 9.47 -6.85
C TYR A 190 7.03 9.34 -6.24
N TYR A 191 7.07 9.12 -4.95
CA TYR A 191 8.33 8.77 -4.29
C TYR A 191 8.81 7.39 -4.73
N LYS A 192 10.11 7.26 -4.98
CA LYS A 192 10.71 6.02 -5.48
C LYS A 192 10.57 4.86 -4.50
N THR A 193 10.71 5.13 -3.20
CA THR A 193 10.73 4.15 -2.12
C THR A 193 9.54 4.22 -1.18
N ASP A 194 8.51 5.00 -1.51
CA ASP A 194 7.27 5.15 -0.77
C ASP A 194 6.08 4.91 -1.72
N THR A 195 4.92 4.56 -1.20
CA THR A 195 3.71 4.31 -2.00
C THR A 195 3.01 5.57 -2.47
N HIS A 196 3.27 6.71 -1.83
CA HIS A 196 2.54 7.95 -2.06
C HIS A 196 3.05 8.74 -3.27
N TRP A 197 2.17 9.50 -3.86
CA TRP A 197 2.55 10.61 -4.74
C TRP A 197 3.33 11.68 -3.94
N ASN A 198 4.14 12.43 -4.63
CA ASN A 198 4.82 13.58 -4.06
C ASN A 198 4.05 14.89 -4.36
N ALA A 199 4.58 16.03 -3.93
CA ALA A 199 3.96 17.33 -4.17
C ALA A 199 3.74 17.65 -5.65
N VAL A 200 4.61 17.15 -6.54
CA VAL A 200 4.46 17.32 -7.99
C VAL A 200 3.28 16.53 -8.51
N GLY A 201 3.15 15.26 -8.12
CA GLY A 201 2.03 14.40 -8.51
C GLY A 201 0.68 14.90 -7.98
N ALA A 202 0.69 15.53 -6.80
CA ALA A 202 -0.52 16.09 -6.21
C ALA A 202 -1.01 17.38 -6.89
N LEU A 203 -0.13 18.09 -7.61
CA LEU A 203 -0.46 19.35 -8.29
C LEU A 203 -0.94 19.18 -9.74
N ILE A 204 -0.84 17.96 -10.28
CA ILE A 204 -1.31 17.59 -11.60
C ILE A 204 -2.74 17.07 -11.52
#